data_85412f30590435d63a13d42d033c3107
#
_entry.id   85412f30590435d63a13d42d033c3107
#
_cell.length_a   1.000
_cell.length_b   1.000
_cell.length_c   1.000
_cell.angle_alpha   90.00
_cell.angle_beta   90.00
_cell.angle_gamma   90.00
#
_symmetry.space_group_name_H-M   'P 1'
#
loop_
_entity.id
_entity.type
_entity.pdbx_description
1 polymer ?
#
loop_
_entity_poly.entity_id
_entity_poly.type
_entity_poly.pdbx_seq_one_letter_code
_entity_poly.pdbx_strand_id
1 'polypeptide(L)'
;MDAFTKKTLKTSRGITYTYYTSPGSPSLPTLFFQHGYPDHAAMWANVAGPLRSLNHPIIIPDMLGYDGTDKPTDPSAYVWTKMTGDMMEILDAEKASKCISIGHDWGSTAASRLYNYHPERVVGLANLNVPYSPPSRKPFDLDSVNATMEKVFGYRAFSYWYLFTASDGAELLSRDLETTFNMMHDKDGLLEFFCTPNAMRDVLSGKTKPTFNLRPYAQDETFKKDFIERMKRDGFEAPVCWYKAMTGNLQHEVDAKLPEGRDVVNVPALYIGCKQDVVCRPETMYESIQKGLLPQLEQTEMIDAAHWATYEKPAEVVSRLEEWLKRKFAQ
;
A
#
# COMPACT_ATOMS: atom_id res chain seq x y z
N MET A 1 10.17 -1.34 15.41
CA MET A 1 8.87 -0.96 16.03
C MET A 1 8.95 -0.73 17.55
N ASP A 2 10.14 -0.76 18.14
CA ASP A 2 10.36 -0.68 19.61
C ASP A 2 9.81 0.60 20.29
N ALA A 3 9.65 1.66 19.50
CA ALA A 3 9.08 2.92 19.99
C ALA A 3 7.54 2.95 20.03
N PHE A 4 6.89 1.86 19.62
CA PHE A 4 5.43 1.76 19.51
C PHE A 4 4.90 0.62 20.39
N THR A 5 3.69 0.81 20.92
CA THR A 5 3.00 -0.23 21.70
C THR A 5 2.22 -1.15 20.77
N LYS A 6 2.55 -2.44 20.77
CA LYS A 6 1.82 -3.48 20.04
C LYS A 6 0.47 -3.75 20.73
N LYS A 7 -0.59 -3.80 19.95
CA LYS A 7 -1.97 -4.11 20.39
C LYS A 7 -2.64 -5.07 19.43
N THR A 8 -3.73 -5.68 19.88
CA THR A 8 -4.61 -6.50 19.05
C THR A 8 -6.06 -6.11 19.24
N LEU A 9 -6.86 -6.21 18.19
CA LEU A 9 -8.29 -5.98 18.21
C LEU A 9 -8.98 -7.07 17.38
N LYS A 10 -10.00 -7.71 17.94
CA LYS A 10 -10.90 -8.56 17.17
C LYS A 10 -12.09 -7.73 16.71
N THR A 11 -12.26 -7.56 15.41
CA THR A 11 -13.33 -6.77 14.81
C THR A 11 -14.68 -7.50 14.90
N SER A 12 -15.75 -6.75 14.68
CA SER A 12 -17.15 -7.28 14.69
C SER A 12 -17.36 -8.41 13.68
N ARG A 13 -16.61 -8.41 12.57
CA ARG A 13 -16.64 -9.52 11.60
C ARG A 13 -15.73 -10.69 11.95
N GLY A 14 -15.12 -10.69 13.13
CA GLY A 14 -14.33 -11.79 13.69
C GLY A 14 -12.88 -11.83 13.27
N ILE A 15 -12.37 -10.83 12.53
CA ILE A 15 -10.96 -10.71 12.14
C ILE A 15 -10.16 -10.09 13.28
N THR A 16 -9.01 -10.69 13.60
CA THR A 16 -8.08 -10.16 14.58
C THR A 16 -6.99 -9.35 13.86
N TYR A 17 -6.92 -8.05 14.16
CA TYR A 17 -5.84 -7.17 13.70
C TYR A 17 -4.77 -7.03 14.77
N THR A 18 -3.52 -7.05 14.36
CA THR A 18 -2.39 -6.51 15.10
C THR A 18 -2.10 -5.11 14.60
N TYR A 19 -1.86 -4.19 15.53
CA TYR A 19 -1.48 -2.81 15.19
C TYR A 19 -0.58 -2.22 16.27
N TYR A 20 0.09 -1.13 15.92
CA TYR A 20 1.07 -0.47 16.77
C TYR A 20 0.66 0.97 16.99
N THR A 21 0.81 1.46 18.23
CA THR A 21 0.38 2.82 18.60
C THR A 21 1.49 3.63 19.24
N SER A 22 1.46 4.93 19.02
CA SER A 22 2.21 5.91 19.81
C SER A 22 1.25 6.98 20.32
N PRO A 23 1.34 7.38 21.59
CA PRO A 23 0.51 8.45 22.13
C PRO A 23 0.85 9.79 21.50
N GLY A 24 -0.09 10.73 21.56
CA GLY A 24 0.05 12.12 21.14
C GLY A 24 -1.04 12.99 21.74
N SER A 25 -1.11 14.25 21.32
CA SER A 25 -2.16 15.17 21.76
C SER A 25 -3.52 14.75 21.22
N PRO A 26 -4.54 14.59 22.08
CA PRO A 26 -5.89 14.25 21.65
C PRO A 26 -6.58 15.34 20.81
N SER A 27 -6.02 16.55 20.78
CA SER A 27 -6.51 17.66 19.95
C SER A 27 -6.03 17.57 18.49
N LEU A 28 -5.00 16.77 18.22
CA LEU A 28 -4.48 16.56 16.87
C LEU A 28 -5.09 15.30 16.22
N PRO A 29 -5.31 15.29 14.91
CA PRO A 29 -5.78 14.09 14.21
C PRO A 29 -4.74 12.98 14.28
N THR A 30 -5.20 11.74 14.37
CA THR A 30 -4.33 10.56 14.40
C THR A 30 -3.68 10.33 13.04
N LEU A 31 -2.38 10.07 13.00
CA LEU A 31 -1.70 9.59 11.80
C LEU A 31 -1.96 8.09 11.68
N PHE A 32 -2.67 7.67 10.62
CA PHE A 32 -3.04 6.30 10.38
C PHE A 32 -2.29 5.76 9.16
N PHE A 33 -1.25 4.93 9.41
CA PHE A 33 -0.32 4.44 8.39
C PHE A 33 -0.73 3.06 7.88
N GLN A 34 -0.84 2.90 6.58
CA GLN A 34 -1.28 1.69 5.90
C GLN A 34 -0.20 1.23 4.92
N HIS A 35 0.33 0.03 5.12
CA HIS A 35 1.31 -0.59 4.24
C HIS A 35 0.63 -1.35 3.09
N GLY A 36 1.42 -1.76 2.09
CA GLY A 36 0.98 -2.60 0.99
C GLY A 36 1.73 -3.94 0.90
N TYR A 37 1.81 -4.48 -0.32
CA TYR A 37 2.40 -5.78 -0.63
C TYR A 37 3.92 -5.69 -0.79
N PRO A 38 4.70 -6.63 -0.29
CA PRO A 38 4.34 -7.69 0.67
C PRO A 38 4.79 -7.34 2.09
N ASP A 39 4.65 -6.07 2.46
CA ASP A 39 5.17 -5.51 3.70
C ASP A 39 4.30 -5.81 4.94
N HIS A 40 4.63 -5.18 6.04
CA HIS A 40 3.94 -5.19 7.31
C HIS A 40 4.15 -3.84 8.04
N ALA A 41 3.56 -3.65 9.21
CA ALA A 41 3.63 -2.39 9.94
C ALA A 41 5.06 -1.86 10.15
N ALA A 42 6.06 -2.75 10.26
CA ALA A 42 7.43 -2.34 10.53
C ALA A 42 8.09 -1.55 9.39
N MET A 43 7.57 -1.62 8.15
CA MET A 43 8.07 -0.77 7.07
C MET A 43 7.99 0.73 7.39
N TRP A 44 7.04 1.10 8.25
CA TRP A 44 6.84 2.48 8.66
C TRP A 44 7.75 2.95 9.79
N ALA A 45 8.56 2.05 10.40
CA ALA A 45 9.36 2.37 11.59
C ALA A 45 10.25 3.62 11.40
N ASN A 46 10.97 3.69 10.26
CA ASN A 46 11.88 4.77 9.93
C ASN A 46 11.17 6.06 9.44
N VAL A 47 9.88 6.00 9.19
CA VAL A 47 9.05 7.15 8.79
C VAL A 47 8.21 7.64 9.97
N ALA A 48 7.42 6.77 10.58
CA ALA A 48 6.53 7.13 11.68
C ALA A 48 7.30 7.45 12.99
N GLY A 49 8.45 6.81 13.20
CA GLY A 49 9.30 7.06 14.38
C GLY A 49 9.67 8.53 14.55
N PRO A 50 10.32 9.17 13.59
CA PRO A 50 10.64 10.61 13.62
C PRO A 50 9.40 11.51 13.76
N LEU A 51 8.29 11.17 13.09
CA LEU A 51 7.07 11.98 13.11
C LEU A 51 6.36 12.02 14.47
N ARG A 52 6.75 11.18 15.44
CA ARG A 52 6.28 11.26 16.83
C ARG A 52 6.61 12.62 17.48
N SER A 53 7.64 13.29 17.00
CA SER A 53 8.01 14.65 17.44
C SER A 53 6.92 15.69 17.18
N LEU A 54 6.01 15.43 16.24
CA LEU A 54 4.87 16.30 15.93
C LEU A 54 3.70 16.14 16.90
N ASN A 55 3.82 15.23 17.87
CA ASN A 55 2.83 14.99 18.92
C ASN A 55 1.42 14.56 18.41
N HIS A 56 1.30 14.07 17.19
CA HIS A 56 0.10 13.39 16.74
C HIS A 56 0.02 11.98 17.35
N PRO A 57 -1.17 11.49 17.77
CA PRO A 57 -1.35 10.05 17.98
C PRO A 57 -1.04 9.30 16.69
N ILE A 58 -0.43 8.11 16.80
CA ILE A 58 -0.07 7.30 15.63
C ILE A 58 -0.65 5.89 15.77
N ILE A 59 -1.20 5.36 14.68
CA ILE A 59 -1.69 3.98 14.56
C ILE A 59 -1.11 3.39 13.28
N ILE A 60 -0.55 2.18 13.37
CA ILE A 60 0.08 1.46 12.26
C ILE A 60 -0.40 0.00 12.30
N PRO A 61 -1.45 -0.40 11.58
CA PRO A 61 -1.87 -1.79 11.51
C PRO A 61 -0.95 -2.63 10.62
N ASP A 62 -0.79 -3.92 10.98
CA ASP A 62 -0.54 -4.93 9.98
C ASP A 62 -1.84 -5.10 9.20
N MET A 63 -1.82 -4.81 7.89
CA MET A 63 -3.01 -4.85 7.06
C MET A 63 -3.53 -6.29 6.91
N LEU A 64 -4.80 -6.45 6.54
CA LEU A 64 -5.42 -7.77 6.39
C LEU A 64 -4.59 -8.67 5.47
N GLY A 65 -4.28 -9.87 5.95
CA GLY A 65 -3.48 -10.85 5.21
C GLY A 65 -1.97 -10.81 5.51
N TYR A 66 -1.53 -9.94 6.42
CA TYR A 66 -0.10 -9.73 6.70
C TYR A 66 0.24 -9.88 8.18
N ASP A 67 1.43 -10.40 8.44
CA ASP A 67 2.14 -10.56 9.72
C ASP A 67 1.24 -10.94 10.91
N GLY A 68 1.04 -10.03 11.86
CA GLY A 68 0.27 -10.31 13.09
C GLY A 68 -1.25 -10.27 12.92
N THR A 69 -1.76 -9.88 11.76
CA THR A 69 -3.21 -9.82 11.42
C THR A 69 -3.67 -11.13 10.80
N ASP A 70 -4.96 -11.47 10.96
CA ASP A 70 -5.57 -12.65 10.36
C ASP A 70 -5.41 -12.67 8.83
N LYS A 71 -5.34 -13.89 8.27
CA LYS A 71 -4.98 -14.16 6.88
C LYS A 71 -6.04 -14.99 6.15
N PRO A 72 -7.28 -14.47 6.01
CA PRO A 72 -8.28 -15.17 5.21
C PRO A 72 -7.81 -15.30 3.75
N THR A 73 -8.08 -16.46 3.14
CA THR A 73 -7.71 -16.75 1.75
C THR A 73 -8.89 -16.62 0.78
N ASP A 74 -10.04 -16.15 1.26
CA ASP A 74 -11.17 -15.78 0.43
C ASP A 74 -11.05 -14.30 0.02
N PRO A 75 -10.94 -13.98 -1.29
CA PRO A 75 -10.84 -12.61 -1.78
C PRO A 75 -12.01 -11.71 -1.34
N SER A 76 -13.18 -12.28 -1.06
CA SER A 76 -14.33 -11.51 -0.57
C SER A 76 -14.12 -10.89 0.82
N ALA A 77 -13.14 -11.35 1.59
CA ALA A 77 -12.75 -10.74 2.84
C ALA A 77 -12.05 -9.38 2.67
N TYR A 78 -11.49 -9.14 1.47
CA TYR A 78 -10.64 -7.98 1.12
C TYR A 78 -11.40 -6.86 0.41
N VAL A 79 -12.72 -6.90 0.34
CA VAL A 79 -13.51 -5.82 -0.26
C VAL A 79 -13.47 -4.56 0.61
N TRP A 80 -13.47 -3.38 -0.04
CA TRP A 80 -13.26 -2.10 0.63
C TRP A 80 -14.25 -1.83 1.76
N THR A 81 -15.52 -2.17 1.59
CA THR A 81 -16.54 -2.01 2.65
C THR A 81 -16.19 -2.75 3.93
N LYS A 82 -15.57 -3.94 3.80
CA LYS A 82 -15.16 -4.75 4.95
C LYS A 82 -13.87 -4.22 5.57
N MET A 83 -12.83 -3.97 4.75
CA MET A 83 -11.54 -3.52 5.26
C MET A 83 -11.62 -2.12 5.85
N THR A 84 -12.33 -1.17 5.21
CA THR A 84 -12.49 0.17 5.79
C THR A 84 -13.32 0.14 7.07
N GLY A 85 -14.31 -0.76 7.17
CA GLY A 85 -15.03 -1.01 8.41
C GLY A 85 -14.12 -1.49 9.55
N ASP A 86 -13.21 -2.44 9.28
CA ASP A 86 -12.21 -2.87 10.28
C ASP A 86 -11.30 -1.71 10.72
N MET A 87 -10.86 -0.88 9.77
CA MET A 87 -10.03 0.30 10.07
C MET A 87 -10.78 1.29 10.97
N MET A 88 -12.09 1.45 10.74
CA MET A 88 -12.95 2.26 11.62
C MET A 88 -13.00 1.70 13.03
N GLU A 89 -13.13 0.38 13.19
CA GLU A 89 -13.13 -0.25 14.52
C GLU A 89 -11.79 -0.07 15.25
N ILE A 90 -10.65 -0.12 14.53
CA ILE A 90 -9.33 0.17 15.10
C ILE A 90 -9.24 1.64 15.56
N LEU A 91 -9.70 2.58 14.73
CA LEU A 91 -9.74 4.01 15.09
C LEU A 91 -10.65 4.25 16.30
N ASP A 92 -11.79 3.58 16.39
CA ASP A 92 -12.74 3.72 17.51
C ASP A 92 -12.18 3.14 18.80
N ALA A 93 -11.48 1.98 18.74
CA ALA A 93 -10.82 1.38 19.90
C ALA A 93 -9.74 2.31 20.50
N GLU A 94 -9.06 3.09 19.66
CA GLU A 94 -8.08 4.09 20.07
C GLU A 94 -8.68 5.48 20.31
N LYS A 95 -10.01 5.62 20.26
CA LYS A 95 -10.73 6.90 20.41
C LYS A 95 -10.28 8.00 19.44
N ALA A 96 -9.80 7.58 18.27
CA ALA A 96 -9.34 8.46 17.20
C ALA A 96 -10.55 8.97 16.40
N SER A 97 -11.14 10.10 16.82
CA SER A 97 -12.32 10.68 16.15
C SER A 97 -12.05 11.13 14.72
N LYS A 98 -10.83 11.58 14.45
CA LYS A 98 -10.34 12.02 13.14
C LYS A 98 -8.94 11.46 12.87
N CYS A 99 -8.68 11.13 11.61
CA CYS A 99 -7.35 10.70 11.20
C CYS A 99 -6.87 11.39 9.92
N ILE A 100 -5.56 11.40 9.76
CA ILE A 100 -4.87 11.64 8.50
C ILE A 100 -4.50 10.26 7.97
N SER A 101 -5.09 9.86 6.86
CA SER A 101 -4.90 8.55 6.24
C SER A 101 -3.67 8.58 5.34
N ILE A 102 -2.67 7.74 5.66
CA ILE A 102 -1.35 7.72 5.00
C ILE A 102 -1.12 6.30 4.49
N GLY A 103 -0.77 6.16 3.21
CA GLY A 103 -0.57 4.83 2.64
C GLY A 103 0.59 4.76 1.65
N HIS A 104 1.09 3.53 1.47
CA HIS A 104 2.08 3.15 0.48
C HIS A 104 1.61 1.89 -0.25
N ASP A 105 1.80 1.80 -1.57
CA ASP A 105 1.37 0.68 -2.42
C ASP A 105 -0.15 0.41 -2.28
N TRP A 106 -0.61 -0.82 -2.03
CA TRP A 106 -2.02 -1.10 -1.70
C TRP A 106 -2.53 -0.30 -0.52
N GLY A 107 -1.65 0.05 0.43
CA GLY A 107 -1.99 0.95 1.52
C GLY A 107 -2.37 2.35 1.06
N SER A 108 -1.83 2.88 -0.04
CA SER A 108 -2.29 4.14 -0.65
C SER A 108 -3.71 4.03 -1.18
N THR A 109 -4.03 2.89 -1.83
CA THR A 109 -5.42 2.64 -2.25
C THR A 109 -6.34 2.49 -1.05
N ALA A 110 -5.93 1.73 -0.03
CA ALA A 110 -6.69 1.58 1.22
C ALA A 110 -6.92 2.91 1.93
N ALA A 111 -5.88 3.77 2.01
CA ALA A 111 -5.98 5.11 2.58
C ALA A 111 -6.99 5.98 1.82
N SER A 112 -6.96 5.93 0.50
CA SER A 112 -7.91 6.62 -0.36
C SER A 112 -9.34 6.09 -0.17
N ARG A 113 -9.52 4.77 -0.08
CA ARG A 113 -10.82 4.15 0.16
C ARG A 113 -11.35 4.44 1.55
N LEU A 114 -10.48 4.52 2.59
CA LEU A 114 -10.92 4.95 3.91
C LEU A 114 -11.58 6.34 3.84
N TYR A 115 -11.01 7.28 3.06
CA TYR A 115 -11.66 8.56 2.81
C TYR A 115 -12.96 8.40 2.02
N ASN A 116 -12.98 7.69 0.89
CA ASN A 116 -14.15 7.59 0.03
C ASN A 116 -15.36 6.99 0.75
N TYR A 117 -15.14 6.02 1.65
CA TYR A 117 -16.19 5.36 2.42
C TYR A 117 -16.56 6.11 3.71
N HIS A 118 -15.58 6.77 4.37
CA HIS A 118 -15.73 7.43 5.68
C HIS A 118 -15.16 8.86 5.68
N PRO A 119 -15.59 9.77 4.78
CA PRO A 119 -15.01 11.11 4.65
C PRO A 119 -15.18 11.97 5.91
N GLU A 120 -16.16 11.64 6.76
CA GLU A 120 -16.35 12.29 8.05
C GLU A 120 -15.26 11.98 9.07
N ARG A 121 -14.46 10.92 8.85
CA ARG A 121 -13.39 10.48 9.74
C ARG A 121 -12.00 10.90 9.26
N VAL A 122 -11.81 11.10 7.97
CA VAL A 122 -10.51 11.42 7.37
C VAL A 122 -10.41 12.93 7.09
N VAL A 123 -9.47 13.61 7.73
CA VAL A 123 -9.24 15.05 7.58
C VAL A 123 -8.02 15.39 6.73
N GLY A 124 -7.26 14.39 6.31
CA GLY A 124 -6.13 14.52 5.39
C GLY A 124 -5.79 13.18 4.74
N LEU A 125 -5.28 13.21 3.53
CA LEU A 125 -4.88 12.02 2.75
C LEU A 125 -3.45 12.18 2.26
N ALA A 126 -2.59 11.18 2.52
CA ALA A 126 -1.24 11.13 1.94
C ALA A 126 -0.99 9.80 1.23
N ASN A 127 -0.67 9.87 -0.05
CA ASN A 127 -0.37 8.71 -0.88
C ASN A 127 1.12 8.69 -1.25
N LEU A 128 1.79 7.58 -0.97
CA LEU A 128 3.17 7.32 -1.36
C LEU A 128 3.17 6.29 -2.51
N ASN A 129 3.92 6.59 -3.55
CA ASN A 129 4.09 5.82 -4.79
C ASN A 129 2.79 5.65 -5.59
N VAL A 130 1.79 4.95 -5.06
CA VAL A 130 0.51 4.75 -5.77
C VAL A 130 -0.32 6.02 -5.75
N PRO A 131 -0.58 6.63 -6.92
CA PRO A 131 -1.42 7.82 -7.03
C PRO A 131 -2.87 7.55 -6.61
N TYR A 132 -3.59 8.61 -6.25
CA TYR A 132 -5.02 8.52 -6.03
C TYR A 132 -5.74 8.05 -7.29
N SER A 133 -6.53 7.00 -7.13
CA SER A 133 -7.47 6.51 -8.13
C SER A 133 -8.87 6.49 -7.51
N PRO A 134 -9.88 7.08 -8.17
CA PRO A 134 -11.24 7.09 -7.64
C PRO A 134 -11.85 5.67 -7.54
N PRO A 135 -12.90 5.50 -6.73
CA PRO A 135 -13.68 4.26 -6.71
C PRO A 135 -14.16 3.89 -8.12
N SER A 136 -14.02 2.63 -8.50
CA SER A 136 -14.31 2.20 -9.85
C SER A 136 -15.80 2.00 -10.08
N ARG A 137 -16.38 2.78 -11.03
CA ARG A 137 -17.76 2.61 -11.50
C ARG A 137 -17.88 1.62 -12.66
N LYS A 138 -16.75 1.07 -13.11
CA LYS A 138 -16.69 0.11 -14.21
C LYS A 138 -15.92 -1.13 -13.78
N PRO A 139 -16.23 -2.31 -14.32
CA PRO A 139 -15.44 -3.49 -14.07
C PRO A 139 -13.96 -3.27 -14.41
N PHE A 140 -13.08 -3.84 -13.58
CA PHE A 140 -11.65 -3.85 -13.84
C PHE A 140 -11.33 -4.93 -14.87
N ASP A 141 -10.53 -4.58 -15.88
CA ASP A 141 -10.06 -5.49 -16.92
C ASP A 141 -8.54 -5.36 -17.00
N LEU A 142 -7.83 -6.41 -16.54
CA LEU A 142 -6.37 -6.43 -16.47
C LEU A 142 -5.72 -6.33 -17.84
N ASP A 143 -6.32 -6.96 -18.87
CA ASP A 143 -5.79 -6.93 -20.23
C ASP A 143 -5.86 -5.52 -20.82
N SER A 144 -6.99 -4.86 -20.65
CA SER A 144 -7.19 -3.47 -21.09
C SER A 144 -6.27 -2.50 -20.39
N VAL A 145 -6.06 -2.68 -19.06
CA VAL A 145 -5.14 -1.84 -18.27
C VAL A 145 -3.71 -2.05 -18.76
N ASN A 146 -3.24 -3.29 -18.90
CA ASN A 146 -1.90 -3.58 -19.40
C ASN A 146 -1.67 -3.09 -20.84
N ALA A 147 -2.67 -3.23 -21.72
CA ALA A 147 -2.57 -2.68 -23.08
C ALA A 147 -2.46 -1.14 -23.08
N THR A 148 -3.16 -0.47 -22.18
CA THR A 148 -3.06 0.99 -22.01
C THR A 148 -1.68 1.39 -21.49
N MET A 149 -1.17 0.69 -20.46
CA MET A 149 0.17 0.94 -19.92
C MET A 149 1.26 0.72 -20.97
N GLU A 150 1.16 -0.37 -21.76
CA GLU A 150 2.09 -0.66 -22.85
C GLU A 150 2.09 0.45 -23.91
N LYS A 151 0.91 0.96 -24.25
CA LYS A 151 0.79 2.07 -25.20
C LYS A 151 1.39 3.39 -24.68
N VAL A 152 1.24 3.67 -23.38
CA VAL A 152 1.67 4.95 -22.77
C VAL A 152 3.14 4.91 -22.34
N PHE A 153 3.58 3.81 -21.73
CA PHE A 153 4.89 3.69 -21.10
C PHE A 153 5.86 2.73 -21.82
N GLY A 154 5.37 1.96 -22.80
CA GLY A 154 6.18 0.99 -23.54
C GLY A 154 6.30 -0.37 -22.87
N TYR A 155 5.60 -0.63 -21.75
CA TYR A 155 5.59 -1.91 -21.03
C TYR A 155 4.29 -2.10 -20.25
N ARG A 156 4.04 -3.36 -19.85
CA ARG A 156 2.82 -3.77 -19.12
C ARG A 156 3.06 -3.71 -17.62
N ALA A 157 2.80 -2.58 -17.00
CA ALA A 157 3.11 -2.33 -15.59
C ALA A 157 2.52 -3.37 -14.61
N PHE A 158 1.41 -4.01 -14.96
CA PHE A 158 0.73 -5.01 -14.13
C PHE A 158 0.82 -6.44 -14.68
N SER A 159 1.92 -6.78 -15.40
CA SER A 159 2.13 -8.15 -15.92
C SER A 159 2.21 -9.19 -14.79
N TYR A 160 2.82 -8.85 -13.67
CA TYR A 160 2.91 -9.74 -12.51
C TYR A 160 1.55 -10.13 -11.91
N TRP A 161 0.48 -9.36 -12.14
CA TRP A 161 -0.86 -9.69 -11.65
C TRP A 161 -1.38 -10.99 -12.21
N TYR A 162 -1.00 -11.37 -13.45
CA TYR A 162 -1.37 -12.67 -14.00
C TYR A 162 -0.82 -13.84 -13.17
N LEU A 163 0.40 -13.73 -12.64
CA LEU A 163 0.95 -14.72 -11.74
C LEU A 163 0.24 -14.68 -10.37
N PHE A 164 0.09 -13.48 -9.78
CA PHE A 164 -0.47 -13.32 -8.44
C PHE A 164 -1.93 -13.78 -8.35
N THR A 165 -2.68 -13.67 -9.43
CA THR A 165 -4.09 -14.10 -9.48
C THR A 165 -4.30 -15.52 -10.02
N ALA A 166 -3.24 -16.16 -10.52
CA ALA A 166 -3.29 -17.56 -10.94
C ALA A 166 -3.52 -18.50 -9.74
N SER A 167 -4.11 -19.68 -10.01
CA SER A 167 -4.39 -20.69 -8.98
C SER A 167 -3.13 -21.22 -8.29
N ASP A 168 -2.01 -21.29 -9.02
CA ASP A 168 -0.69 -21.75 -8.55
C ASP A 168 0.25 -20.59 -8.14
N GLY A 169 -0.20 -19.34 -8.25
CA GLY A 169 0.65 -18.17 -8.09
C GLY A 169 1.28 -18.05 -6.70
N ALA A 170 0.48 -18.22 -5.66
CA ALA A 170 0.96 -18.14 -4.28
C ALA A 170 1.96 -19.28 -3.96
N GLU A 171 1.71 -20.49 -4.47
CA GLU A 171 2.62 -21.62 -4.34
C GLU A 171 3.95 -21.35 -5.03
N LEU A 172 3.93 -20.81 -6.26
CA LEU A 172 5.15 -20.47 -7.00
C LEU A 172 5.98 -19.41 -6.27
N LEU A 173 5.35 -18.36 -5.76
CA LEU A 173 6.02 -17.33 -4.96
C LEU A 173 6.67 -17.90 -3.69
N SER A 174 6.08 -18.93 -3.09
CA SER A 174 6.56 -19.57 -1.86
C SER A 174 7.67 -20.61 -2.07
N ARG A 175 7.89 -21.09 -3.31
CA ARG A 175 8.86 -22.17 -3.61
C ARG A 175 10.30 -21.80 -3.30
N ASP A 176 10.67 -20.57 -3.66
CA ASP A 176 12.00 -20.04 -3.44
C ASP A 176 11.87 -18.58 -2.98
N LEU A 177 11.78 -18.41 -1.66
CA LEU A 177 11.58 -17.11 -1.04
C LEU A 177 12.76 -16.17 -1.24
N GLU A 178 13.97 -16.72 -1.39
CA GLU A 178 15.16 -15.92 -1.66
C GLU A 178 15.11 -15.36 -3.09
N THR A 179 14.77 -16.18 -4.08
CA THR A 179 14.57 -15.71 -5.45
C THR A 179 13.41 -14.72 -5.54
N THR A 180 12.31 -14.98 -4.83
CA THR A 180 11.16 -14.05 -4.78
C THR A 180 11.56 -12.70 -4.18
N PHE A 181 12.30 -12.70 -3.07
CA PHE A 181 12.86 -11.47 -2.48
C PHE A 181 13.79 -10.75 -3.45
N ASN A 182 14.71 -11.48 -4.07
CA ASN A 182 15.69 -10.88 -4.97
C ASN A 182 15.03 -10.22 -6.20
N MET A 183 14.01 -10.83 -6.80
CA MET A 183 13.25 -10.23 -7.92
C MET A 183 12.57 -8.93 -7.52
N MET A 184 12.03 -8.84 -6.30
CA MET A 184 11.35 -7.64 -5.80
C MET A 184 12.32 -6.48 -5.56
N HIS A 185 13.49 -6.79 -5.02
CA HIS A 185 14.45 -5.79 -4.52
C HIS A 185 15.69 -5.61 -5.40
N ASP A 186 15.73 -6.21 -6.59
CA ASP A 186 16.73 -5.93 -7.61
C ASP A 186 16.56 -4.50 -8.14
N LYS A 187 17.64 -3.87 -8.59
CA LYS A 187 17.63 -2.49 -9.10
C LYS A 187 16.66 -2.28 -10.26
N ASP A 188 16.63 -3.26 -11.18
CA ASP A 188 15.78 -3.25 -12.37
C ASP A 188 14.64 -4.27 -12.28
N GLY A 189 14.53 -4.95 -11.15
CA GLY A 189 13.66 -6.11 -10.94
C GLY A 189 12.18 -5.83 -11.19
N LEU A 190 11.70 -4.65 -10.82
CA LEU A 190 10.31 -4.28 -11.10
C LEU A 190 10.03 -4.21 -12.61
N LEU A 191 10.94 -3.67 -13.41
CA LEU A 191 10.77 -3.64 -14.87
C LEU A 191 10.97 -5.02 -15.47
N GLU A 192 12.02 -5.72 -15.06
CA GLU A 192 12.43 -7.01 -15.64
C GLU A 192 11.44 -8.13 -15.27
N PHE A 193 11.00 -8.22 -14.02
CA PHE A 193 10.21 -9.36 -13.55
C PHE A 193 8.72 -9.03 -13.39
N PHE A 194 8.37 -7.82 -12.95
CA PHE A 194 6.98 -7.44 -12.70
C PHE A 194 6.28 -6.92 -13.95
N CYS A 195 6.98 -6.16 -14.79
CA CYS A 195 6.40 -5.52 -15.97
C CYS A 195 6.57 -6.34 -17.26
N THR A 196 7.44 -7.36 -17.24
CA THR A 196 7.67 -8.24 -18.41
C THR A 196 6.76 -9.46 -18.35
N PRO A 197 5.97 -9.75 -19.40
CA PRO A 197 5.06 -10.89 -19.42
C PRO A 197 5.77 -12.21 -19.12
N ASN A 198 5.24 -12.99 -18.18
CA ASN A 198 5.72 -14.29 -17.71
C ASN A 198 7.12 -14.31 -17.07
N ALA A 199 7.88 -13.21 -17.05
CA ALA A 199 9.27 -13.24 -16.57
C ALA A 199 9.38 -13.78 -15.13
N MET A 200 8.56 -13.30 -14.19
CA MET A 200 8.55 -13.80 -12.82
C MET A 200 8.21 -15.30 -12.75
N ARG A 201 7.23 -15.77 -13.53
CA ARG A 201 6.86 -17.19 -13.60
C ARG A 201 7.98 -18.05 -14.18
N ASP A 202 8.66 -17.57 -15.21
CA ASP A 202 9.77 -18.28 -15.85
C ASP A 202 10.96 -18.45 -14.91
N VAL A 203 11.23 -17.43 -14.09
CA VAL A 203 12.25 -17.51 -13.02
C VAL A 203 11.83 -18.51 -11.92
N LEU A 204 10.64 -18.36 -11.35
CA LEU A 204 10.17 -19.20 -10.23
C LEU A 204 9.96 -20.66 -10.63
N SER A 205 9.69 -20.95 -11.90
CA SER A 205 9.62 -22.32 -12.43
C SER A 205 11.00 -22.89 -12.82
N GLY A 206 12.08 -22.11 -12.69
CA GLY A 206 13.45 -22.53 -13.02
C GLY A 206 13.77 -22.54 -14.51
N LYS A 207 12.89 -21.99 -15.36
CA LYS A 207 13.10 -21.88 -16.81
C LYS A 207 14.18 -20.85 -17.15
N THR A 208 14.27 -19.79 -16.35
CA THR A 208 15.34 -18.78 -16.42
C THR A 208 16.05 -18.63 -15.09
N LYS A 209 17.33 -18.28 -15.12
CA LYS A 209 18.16 -18.08 -13.91
C LYS A 209 18.88 -16.73 -14.01
N PRO A 210 18.22 -15.64 -13.57
CA PRO A 210 18.82 -14.32 -13.60
C PRO A 210 19.95 -14.19 -12.56
N THR A 211 20.79 -13.20 -12.76
CA THR A 211 21.71 -12.69 -11.74
C THR A 211 21.11 -11.43 -11.15
N PHE A 212 21.07 -11.33 -9.84
CA PHE A 212 20.43 -10.21 -9.14
C PHE A 212 21.47 -9.15 -8.71
N ASN A 213 21.07 -7.89 -8.83
CA ASN A 213 21.81 -6.72 -8.36
C ASN A 213 20.94 -5.94 -7.38
N LEU A 214 20.97 -6.35 -6.12
CA LEU A 214 20.07 -5.83 -5.09
C LEU A 214 20.29 -4.34 -4.80
N ARG A 215 19.23 -3.62 -4.51
CA ARG A 215 19.28 -2.26 -3.99
C ARG A 215 19.98 -2.23 -2.63
N PRO A 216 20.65 -1.11 -2.26
CA PRO A 216 21.49 -1.05 -1.05
C PRO A 216 20.76 -1.50 0.22
N TYR A 217 19.49 -1.10 0.43
CA TYR A 217 18.73 -1.51 1.62
C TYR A 217 18.43 -3.01 1.65
N ALA A 218 18.30 -3.64 0.48
CA ALA A 218 18.01 -5.07 0.37
C ALA A 218 19.24 -5.98 0.51
N GLN A 219 20.45 -5.38 0.61
CA GLN A 219 21.69 -6.08 0.94
C GLN A 219 21.82 -6.32 2.46
N ASP A 220 20.92 -5.78 3.28
CA ASP A 220 20.87 -6.05 4.72
C ASP A 220 20.29 -7.46 4.93
N GLU A 221 21.14 -8.35 5.46
CA GLU A 221 20.77 -9.73 5.75
C GLU A 221 19.64 -9.84 6.79
N THR A 222 19.51 -8.87 7.69
CA THR A 222 18.42 -8.84 8.68
C THR A 222 17.08 -8.55 7.99
N PHE A 223 17.06 -7.62 7.04
CA PHE A 223 15.88 -7.30 6.25
C PHE A 223 15.43 -8.49 5.40
N LYS A 224 16.39 -9.13 4.69
CA LYS A 224 16.13 -10.33 3.88
C LYS A 224 15.62 -11.49 4.73
N LYS A 225 16.27 -11.73 5.88
CA LYS A 225 15.88 -12.78 6.81
C LYS A 225 14.47 -12.59 7.35
N ASP A 226 14.11 -11.34 7.74
CA ASP A 226 12.75 -11.01 8.20
C ASP A 226 11.71 -11.37 7.13
N PHE A 227 11.93 -10.95 5.88
CA PHE A 227 11.05 -11.29 4.77
C PHE A 227 10.89 -12.80 4.61
N ILE A 228 12.00 -13.56 4.59
CA ILE A 228 11.98 -15.02 4.39
C ILE A 228 11.24 -15.71 5.53
N GLU A 229 11.54 -15.35 6.79
CA GLU A 229 10.90 -15.97 7.96
C GLU A 229 9.40 -15.67 7.98
N ARG A 230 9.00 -14.43 7.67
CA ARG A 230 7.61 -14.00 7.62
C ARG A 230 6.85 -14.72 6.51
N MET A 231 7.37 -14.73 5.28
CA MET A 231 6.71 -15.40 4.15
C MET A 231 6.73 -16.92 4.27
N LYS A 232 7.74 -17.51 4.93
CA LYS A 232 7.75 -18.95 5.23
C LYS A 232 6.66 -19.35 6.23
N ARG A 233 6.34 -18.47 7.18
CA ARG A 233 5.28 -18.68 8.17
C ARG A 233 3.89 -18.45 7.58
N ASP A 234 3.73 -17.39 6.78
CA ASP A 234 2.44 -16.83 6.41
C ASP A 234 2.00 -17.19 4.98
N GLY A 235 2.95 -17.46 4.08
CA GLY A 235 2.69 -17.70 2.65
C GLY A 235 2.22 -16.46 1.89
N PHE A 236 1.84 -16.66 0.64
CA PHE A 236 1.34 -15.61 -0.25
C PHE A 236 -0.16 -15.71 -0.54
N GLU A 237 -0.85 -16.76 -0.06
CA GLU A 237 -2.27 -17.00 -0.35
C GLU A 237 -3.16 -15.83 0.07
N ALA A 238 -2.92 -15.27 1.25
CA ALA A 238 -3.65 -14.13 1.79
C ALA A 238 -3.22 -12.80 1.12
N PRO A 239 -1.92 -12.46 1.01
CA PRO A 239 -1.47 -11.26 0.31
C PRO A 239 -1.99 -11.13 -1.13
N VAL A 240 -2.03 -12.22 -1.92
CA VAL A 240 -2.54 -12.15 -3.29
C VAL A 240 -4.06 -11.96 -3.39
N CYS A 241 -4.80 -12.11 -2.29
CA CYS A 241 -6.24 -11.83 -2.27
C CYS A 241 -6.57 -10.34 -2.53
N TRP A 242 -5.67 -9.42 -2.24
CA TRP A 242 -5.82 -8.00 -2.62
C TRP A 242 -5.97 -7.86 -4.14
N TYR A 243 -5.13 -8.57 -4.89
CA TYR A 243 -5.14 -8.61 -6.36
C TYR A 243 -6.34 -9.38 -6.90
N LYS A 244 -6.67 -10.54 -6.30
CA LYS A 244 -7.82 -11.37 -6.69
C LYS A 244 -9.15 -10.65 -6.46
N ALA A 245 -9.29 -9.86 -5.39
CA ALA A 245 -10.48 -9.05 -5.14
C ALA A 245 -10.66 -7.96 -6.22
N MET A 246 -9.57 -7.38 -6.72
CA MET A 246 -9.62 -6.41 -7.82
C MET A 246 -9.96 -7.07 -9.15
N THR A 247 -9.19 -8.08 -9.56
CA THR A 247 -9.37 -8.76 -10.86
C THR A 247 -10.66 -9.57 -10.95
N GLY A 248 -11.16 -10.07 -9.83
CA GLY A 248 -12.48 -10.71 -9.69
C GLY A 248 -13.65 -9.72 -9.64
N ASN A 249 -13.38 -8.42 -9.74
CA ASN A 249 -14.37 -7.34 -9.71
C ASN A 249 -15.16 -7.19 -8.42
N LEU A 250 -14.73 -7.83 -7.32
CA LEU A 250 -15.37 -7.69 -6.01
C LEU A 250 -15.26 -6.25 -5.48
N GLN A 251 -14.17 -5.55 -5.82
CA GLN A 251 -13.99 -4.13 -5.48
C GLN A 251 -14.96 -3.24 -6.27
N HIS A 252 -15.14 -3.51 -7.56
CA HIS A 252 -16.10 -2.79 -8.38
C HIS A 252 -17.53 -2.92 -7.84
N GLU A 253 -17.93 -4.12 -7.41
CA GLU A 253 -19.29 -4.37 -6.91
C GLU A 253 -19.63 -3.51 -5.68
N VAL A 254 -18.67 -3.17 -4.84
CA VAL A 254 -18.86 -2.32 -3.66
C VAL A 254 -18.66 -0.84 -4.00
N ASP A 255 -17.64 -0.49 -4.80
CA ASP A 255 -17.35 0.87 -5.22
C ASP A 255 -18.50 1.48 -6.06
N ALA A 256 -19.16 0.66 -6.91
CA ALA A 256 -20.29 1.10 -7.74
C ALA A 256 -21.50 1.54 -6.90
N LYS A 257 -21.59 1.11 -5.64
CA LYS A 257 -22.68 1.47 -4.71
C LYS A 257 -22.42 2.74 -3.91
N LEU A 258 -21.19 3.29 -3.98
CA LEU A 258 -20.88 4.54 -3.31
C LEU A 258 -21.74 5.68 -3.87
N PRO A 259 -22.23 6.60 -3.02
CA PRO A 259 -22.93 7.81 -3.46
C PRO A 259 -22.08 8.63 -4.45
N GLU A 260 -22.75 9.41 -5.29
CA GLU A 260 -22.06 10.40 -6.15
C GLU A 260 -21.27 11.40 -5.29
N GLY A 261 -20.12 11.88 -5.85
CA GLY A 261 -19.23 12.83 -5.19
C GLY A 261 -18.28 12.21 -4.16
N ARG A 262 -18.40 10.91 -3.86
CA ARG A 262 -17.46 10.22 -2.95
C ARG A 262 -16.08 10.00 -3.57
N ASP A 263 -15.93 10.21 -4.86
CA ASP A 263 -14.69 10.18 -5.63
C ASP A 263 -13.87 11.48 -5.51
N VAL A 264 -14.48 12.58 -5.00
CA VAL A 264 -13.76 13.86 -4.80
C VAL A 264 -13.19 13.93 -3.39
N VAL A 265 -11.88 14.13 -3.28
CA VAL A 265 -11.15 14.28 -2.01
C VAL A 265 -11.12 15.74 -1.59
N ASN A 266 -12.08 16.17 -0.79
CA ASN A 266 -12.25 17.56 -0.35
C ASN A 266 -11.47 17.94 0.92
N VAL A 267 -10.43 17.17 1.26
CA VAL A 267 -9.51 17.44 2.37
C VAL A 267 -8.10 17.69 1.84
N PRO A 268 -7.19 18.32 2.61
CA PRO A 268 -5.80 18.41 2.23
C PRO A 268 -5.25 17.05 1.82
N ALA A 269 -4.69 16.97 0.63
CA ALA A 269 -4.12 15.75 0.08
C ALA A 269 -2.65 15.99 -0.31
N LEU A 270 -1.79 15.01 -0.02
CA LEU A 270 -0.38 14.98 -0.37
C LEU A 270 -0.10 13.78 -1.27
N TYR A 271 0.65 14.00 -2.35
CA TYR A 271 1.21 12.92 -3.15
C TYR A 271 2.73 12.97 -3.18
N ILE A 272 3.36 11.86 -2.82
CA ILE A 272 4.81 11.66 -2.85
C ILE A 272 5.10 10.59 -3.89
N GLY A 273 5.47 11.00 -5.11
CA GLY A 273 5.85 10.11 -6.21
C GLY A 273 7.32 9.73 -6.17
N CYS A 274 7.67 8.60 -6.79
CA CYS A 274 9.03 8.11 -6.93
C CYS A 274 9.42 7.99 -8.41
N LYS A 275 10.61 8.55 -8.76
CA LYS A 275 11.06 8.65 -10.16
C LYS A 275 11.33 7.30 -10.81
N GLN A 276 11.82 6.33 -10.01
CA GLN A 276 12.24 5.02 -10.48
C GLN A 276 11.16 3.95 -10.30
N ASP A 277 9.96 4.30 -9.80
CA ASP A 277 8.86 3.35 -9.68
C ASP A 277 8.20 3.15 -11.04
N VAL A 278 8.48 2.03 -11.67
CA VAL A 278 7.94 1.66 -12.98
C VAL A 278 6.57 0.99 -12.90
N VAL A 279 6.17 0.51 -11.72
CA VAL A 279 4.86 -0.11 -11.47
C VAL A 279 3.82 0.93 -11.14
N CYS A 280 4.15 1.85 -10.22
CA CYS A 280 3.25 2.90 -9.74
C CYS A 280 3.64 4.25 -10.36
N ARG A 281 3.41 4.37 -11.65
CA ARG A 281 3.81 5.56 -12.44
C ARG A 281 3.12 6.84 -11.92
N PRO A 282 3.90 7.86 -11.50
CA PRO A 282 3.33 9.13 -11.02
C PRO A 282 2.41 9.81 -12.02
N GLU A 283 2.65 9.61 -13.31
CA GLU A 283 1.87 10.21 -14.39
C GLU A 283 0.41 9.75 -14.40
N THR A 284 0.10 8.59 -13.82
CA THR A 284 -1.28 8.11 -13.71
C THR A 284 -2.14 9.00 -12.79
N MET A 285 -1.51 9.87 -11.97
CA MET A 285 -2.21 10.88 -11.17
C MET A 285 -2.90 11.96 -12.04
N TYR A 286 -2.39 12.22 -13.23
CA TYR A 286 -2.89 13.32 -14.07
C TYR A 286 -4.36 13.22 -14.42
N GLU A 287 -4.87 12.01 -14.60
CA GLU A 287 -6.29 11.82 -14.90
C GLU A 287 -7.18 12.30 -13.74
N SER A 288 -6.82 11.95 -12.51
CA SER A 288 -7.56 12.38 -11.31
C SER A 288 -7.46 13.89 -11.08
N ILE A 289 -6.30 14.49 -11.39
CA ILE A 289 -6.10 15.95 -11.32
C ILE A 289 -6.96 16.66 -12.37
N GLN A 290 -6.93 16.20 -13.62
CA GLN A 290 -7.71 16.80 -14.72
C GLN A 290 -9.22 16.73 -14.49
N LYS A 291 -9.68 15.68 -13.81
CA LYS A 291 -11.09 15.52 -13.42
C LYS A 291 -11.47 16.36 -12.18
N GLY A 292 -10.54 17.09 -11.58
CA GLY A 292 -10.78 17.89 -10.38
C GLY A 292 -11.08 17.08 -9.12
N LEU A 293 -10.63 15.82 -9.06
CA LEU A 293 -10.94 14.92 -7.93
C LEU A 293 -10.14 15.21 -6.67
N LEU A 294 -9.12 16.05 -6.77
CA LEU A 294 -8.21 16.40 -5.66
C LEU A 294 -8.01 17.92 -5.59
N PRO A 295 -9.06 18.71 -5.27
CA PRO A 295 -8.99 20.17 -5.31
C PRO A 295 -7.99 20.77 -4.30
N GLN A 296 -7.58 20.04 -3.28
CA GLN A 296 -6.61 20.47 -2.27
C GLN A 296 -5.30 19.65 -2.33
N LEU A 297 -4.96 19.10 -3.51
CA LEU A 297 -3.74 18.32 -3.69
C LEU A 297 -2.49 19.20 -3.63
N GLU A 298 -1.52 18.77 -2.83
CA GLU A 298 -0.14 19.20 -2.91
C GLU A 298 0.72 18.07 -3.49
N GLN A 299 1.46 18.37 -4.55
CA GLN A 299 2.49 17.48 -5.09
C GLN A 299 3.84 17.96 -4.61
N THR A 300 4.68 17.03 -4.15
CA THR A 300 6.07 17.33 -3.86
C THR A 300 6.94 17.02 -5.08
N GLU A 301 8.17 17.49 -5.07
CA GLU A 301 9.17 16.95 -5.99
C GLU A 301 9.29 15.45 -5.78
N MET A 302 9.35 14.69 -6.89
CA MET A 302 9.49 13.25 -6.85
C MET A 302 10.80 12.85 -6.17
N ILE A 303 10.72 11.89 -5.27
CA ILE A 303 11.90 11.30 -4.63
C ILE A 303 12.65 10.45 -5.66
N ASP A 304 13.97 10.54 -5.66
CA ASP A 304 14.83 9.69 -6.49
C ASP A 304 15.02 8.32 -5.81
N ALA A 305 13.96 7.54 -5.83
CA ALA A 305 13.84 6.19 -5.30
C ALA A 305 12.93 5.36 -6.21
N ALA A 306 12.97 4.03 -6.02
CA ALA A 306 12.02 3.12 -6.63
C ALA A 306 10.79 2.92 -5.72
N HIS A 307 10.16 1.75 -5.83
CA HIS A 307 8.89 1.45 -5.16
C HIS A 307 8.97 1.56 -3.62
N TRP A 308 10.07 1.13 -3.01
CA TRP A 308 10.24 1.12 -1.55
C TRP A 308 10.98 2.37 -1.03
N ALA A 309 10.46 3.56 -1.33
CA ALA A 309 11.05 4.82 -0.86
C ALA A 309 11.18 4.89 0.68
N THR A 310 10.31 4.20 1.42
CA THR A 310 10.35 4.08 2.88
C THR A 310 11.60 3.36 3.40
N TYR A 311 12.23 2.52 2.59
CA TYR A 311 13.50 1.88 2.89
C TYR A 311 14.68 2.58 2.22
N GLU A 312 14.51 3.08 0.98
CA GLU A 312 15.59 3.71 0.22
C GLU A 312 15.91 5.13 0.71
N LYS A 313 14.87 5.90 0.98
CA LYS A 313 14.95 7.34 1.27
C LYS A 313 14.01 7.76 2.41
N PRO A 314 14.03 7.07 3.56
CA PRO A 314 13.10 7.36 4.65
C PRO A 314 13.16 8.81 5.13
N ALA A 315 14.35 9.42 5.17
CA ALA A 315 14.52 10.80 5.59
C ALA A 315 13.82 11.80 4.65
N GLU A 316 13.84 11.54 3.34
CA GLU A 316 13.13 12.39 2.38
C GLU A 316 11.61 12.23 2.51
N VAL A 317 11.12 11.00 2.71
CA VAL A 317 9.69 10.74 2.98
C VAL A 317 9.25 11.47 4.26
N VAL A 318 10.04 11.37 5.34
CA VAL A 318 9.78 12.08 6.60
C VAL A 318 9.70 13.59 6.37
N SER A 319 10.68 14.19 5.70
CA SER A 319 10.71 15.64 5.44
C SER A 319 9.44 16.12 4.72
N ARG A 320 9.00 15.41 3.65
CA ARG A 320 7.79 15.74 2.90
C ARG A 320 6.53 15.66 3.76
N LEU A 321 6.39 14.58 4.53
CA LEU A 321 5.25 14.41 5.43
C LEU A 321 5.27 15.46 6.55
N GLU A 322 6.41 15.66 7.19
CA GLU A 322 6.55 16.60 8.29
C GLU A 322 6.21 18.05 7.89
N GLU A 323 6.75 18.50 6.76
CA GLU A 323 6.47 19.84 6.22
C GLU A 323 4.99 20.03 5.91
N TRP A 324 4.36 19.04 5.27
CA TRP A 324 2.94 19.08 4.96
C TRP A 324 2.07 19.05 6.22
N LEU A 325 2.39 18.17 7.18
CA LEU A 325 1.68 18.09 8.46
C LEU A 325 1.75 19.40 9.25
N LYS A 326 2.93 20.00 9.32
CA LYS A 326 3.12 21.31 9.98
C LYS A 326 2.31 22.42 9.32
N ARG A 327 2.25 22.46 7.97
CA ARG A 327 1.49 23.50 7.26
C ARG A 327 -0.01 23.35 7.38
N LYS A 328 -0.52 22.11 7.39
CA LYS A 328 -1.97 21.86 7.32
C LYS A 328 -2.63 21.56 8.63
N PHE A 329 -1.90 21.01 9.61
CA PHE A 329 -2.46 20.45 10.83
C PHE A 329 -1.75 20.91 12.11
N ALA A 330 -0.70 21.74 12.04
CA ALA A 330 -0.18 22.41 13.23
C ALA A 330 -1.23 23.40 13.77
N GLN A 331 -1.39 23.41 15.10
CA GLN A 331 -2.23 24.37 15.80
C GLN A 331 -1.50 25.71 15.98
#